data_935eb57d3663569ac81b1442855d6409
#
_entry.id   935eb57d3663569ac81b1442855d6409
#
_cell.length_a   1.000
_cell.length_b   1.000
_cell.length_c   1.000
_cell.angle_alpha   90.00
_cell.angle_beta   90.00
_cell.angle_gamma   90.00
#
_symmetry.space_group_name_H-M   'P 1'
#
loop_
_entity.id
_entity.type
_entity.pdbx_description
1 polymer ?
#
loop_
_entity_poly.entity_id
_entity_poly.type
_entity_poly.pdbx_seq_one_letter_code
_entity_poly.pdbx_strand_id
1 'polypeptide(L)'
;ILFFIALPYFLTNLLGFYEEKKPLLFNLVDGMIRILIFLIYIFAISFIKDVKVLFQYHGAEHKAIHCYENGKKLNLENVKKFTTLHPRCGTSFLLIVFIVSIFVFSLLPSIIMFYYPNFLQLSHWARKGVLFPVRILLIPVIAGISYEILKISDKKQNDILFKLISLPGLLLQKITTKEPNKKQMDVAIYSLKRLLEIE
;
A
#
# COMPACT_ATOMS: atom_id res chain seq x y z
N ILE A 1 -2.56 -11.64 12.01
CA ILE A 1 -1.28 -12.03 11.36
C ILE A 1 -1.43 -13.41 10.74
N LEU A 2 -1.82 -14.45 11.49
CA LEU A 2 -1.94 -15.82 11.00
C LEU A 2 -2.87 -15.93 9.77
N PHE A 3 -3.99 -15.22 9.78
CA PHE A 3 -4.94 -15.16 8.66
C PHE A 3 -4.30 -14.62 7.37
N PHE A 4 -3.49 -13.55 7.46
CA PHE A 4 -2.82 -12.95 6.28
C PHE A 4 -1.59 -13.72 5.78
N ILE A 5 -1.12 -14.71 6.55
CA ILE A 5 0.02 -15.55 6.16
C ILE A 5 -0.45 -16.95 5.76
N ALA A 6 -1.28 -17.59 6.59
CA ALA A 6 -1.66 -18.98 6.40
C ALA A 6 -2.72 -19.16 5.29
N LEU A 7 -3.71 -18.28 5.23
CA LEU A 7 -4.79 -18.39 4.25
C LEU A 7 -4.30 -18.24 2.80
N PRO A 8 -3.49 -17.21 2.44
CA PRO A 8 -2.93 -17.12 1.09
C PRO A 8 -2.11 -18.35 0.72
N TYR A 9 -1.22 -18.79 1.59
CA TYR A 9 -0.40 -19.98 1.38
C TYR A 9 -1.26 -21.24 1.14
N PHE A 10 -2.30 -21.44 1.95
CA PHE A 10 -3.23 -22.56 1.79
C PHE A 10 -3.98 -22.48 0.46
N LEU A 11 -4.54 -21.31 0.10
CA LEU A 11 -5.26 -21.12 -1.14
C LEU A 11 -4.38 -21.30 -2.37
N THR A 12 -3.12 -20.83 -2.31
CA THR A 12 -2.16 -21.01 -3.41
C THR A 12 -1.87 -22.48 -3.66
N ASN A 13 -1.68 -23.26 -2.58
CA ASN A 13 -1.49 -24.72 -2.69
C ASN A 13 -2.76 -25.41 -3.23
N LEU A 14 -3.95 -25.01 -2.78
CA LEU A 14 -5.23 -25.55 -3.25
C LEU A 14 -5.44 -25.33 -4.76
N LEU A 15 -4.94 -24.22 -5.29
CA LEU A 15 -4.93 -23.90 -6.72
C LEU A 15 -3.89 -24.71 -7.53
N GLY A 16 -3.11 -25.58 -6.86
CA GLY A 16 -2.13 -26.43 -7.52
C GLY A 16 -0.77 -25.77 -7.77
N PHE A 17 -0.55 -24.59 -7.21
CA PHE A 17 0.76 -23.92 -7.24
C PHE A 17 1.58 -24.36 -6.02
N TYR A 18 2.71 -25.02 -6.25
CA TYR A 18 3.59 -25.53 -5.20
C TYR A 18 4.94 -24.82 -5.26
N GLU A 19 5.40 -24.31 -4.11
CA GLU A 19 6.67 -23.58 -3.98
C GLU A 19 7.88 -24.39 -4.49
N GLU A 20 7.83 -25.71 -4.31
CA GLU A 20 8.92 -26.63 -4.70
C GLU A 20 9.03 -26.82 -6.22
N LYS A 21 7.91 -26.75 -6.95
CA LYS A 21 7.88 -26.98 -8.39
C LYS A 21 8.15 -25.72 -9.19
N LYS A 22 7.55 -24.60 -8.79
CA LYS A 22 7.62 -23.32 -9.50
C LYS A 22 7.63 -22.15 -8.49
N PRO A 23 8.77 -21.91 -7.80
CA PRO A 23 8.83 -20.91 -6.71
C PRO A 23 8.44 -19.50 -7.14
N LEU A 24 8.84 -19.07 -8.34
CA LEU A 24 8.46 -17.76 -8.88
C LEU A 24 6.93 -17.62 -9.00
N LEU A 25 6.29 -18.57 -9.68
CA LEU A 25 4.85 -18.54 -9.92
C LEU A 25 4.06 -18.68 -8.62
N PHE A 26 4.54 -19.57 -7.72
CA PHE A 26 3.96 -19.69 -6.38
C PHE A 26 3.94 -18.36 -5.64
N ASN A 27 5.08 -17.66 -5.54
CA ASN A 27 5.17 -16.39 -4.82
C ASN A 27 4.34 -15.27 -5.49
N LEU A 28 4.24 -15.25 -6.82
CA LEU A 28 3.40 -14.29 -7.52
C LEU A 28 1.91 -14.53 -7.20
N VAL A 29 1.43 -15.77 -7.29
CA VAL A 29 0.03 -16.11 -7.02
C VAL A 29 -0.31 -15.89 -5.54
N ASP A 30 0.55 -16.34 -4.61
CA ASP A 30 0.41 -16.11 -3.17
C ASP A 30 0.34 -14.61 -2.85
N GLY A 31 1.19 -13.80 -3.48
CA GLY A 31 1.19 -12.37 -3.33
C GLY A 31 -0.08 -11.70 -3.87
N MET A 32 -0.59 -12.13 -5.02
CA MET A 32 -1.86 -11.63 -5.57
C MET A 32 -3.04 -11.97 -4.65
N ILE A 33 -3.07 -13.19 -4.11
CA ILE A 33 -4.09 -13.61 -3.13
C ILE A 33 -4.01 -12.75 -1.86
N ARG A 34 -2.81 -12.42 -1.39
CA ARG A 34 -2.61 -11.52 -0.23
C ARG A 34 -3.18 -10.13 -0.47
N ILE A 35 -2.91 -9.54 -1.64
CA ILE A 35 -3.51 -8.24 -2.01
C ILE A 35 -5.03 -8.35 -2.03
N LEU A 36 -5.59 -9.39 -2.63
CA LEU A 36 -7.03 -9.57 -2.71
C LEU A 36 -7.66 -9.68 -1.31
N ILE A 37 -7.08 -10.51 -0.43
CA ILE A 37 -7.54 -10.64 0.96
C ILE A 37 -7.45 -9.30 1.70
N PHE A 38 -6.36 -8.55 1.51
CA PHE A 38 -6.19 -7.22 2.09
C PHE A 38 -7.27 -6.24 1.61
N LEU A 39 -7.56 -6.21 0.31
CA LEU A 39 -8.59 -5.33 -0.25
C LEU A 39 -9.99 -5.70 0.27
N ILE A 40 -10.31 -7.00 0.34
CA ILE A 40 -11.57 -7.50 0.92
C ILE A 40 -11.66 -7.10 2.39
N TYR A 41 -10.59 -7.25 3.17
CA TYR A 41 -10.54 -6.84 4.57
C TYR A 41 -10.80 -5.34 4.74
N ILE A 42 -10.09 -4.48 3.99
CA ILE A 42 -10.28 -3.02 4.05
C ILE A 42 -11.72 -2.65 3.66
N PHE A 43 -12.24 -3.29 2.61
CA PHE A 43 -13.63 -3.10 2.19
C PHE A 43 -14.61 -3.49 3.30
N ALA A 44 -14.44 -4.66 3.91
CA ALA A 44 -15.29 -5.14 4.99
C ALA A 44 -15.29 -4.21 6.21
N ILE A 45 -14.11 -3.77 6.69
CA ILE A 45 -14.02 -2.86 7.83
C ILE A 45 -14.56 -1.45 7.53
N SER A 46 -14.63 -1.05 6.25
CA SER A 46 -15.16 0.25 5.86
C SER A 46 -16.64 0.46 6.21
N PHE A 47 -17.37 -0.61 6.49
CA PHE A 47 -18.76 -0.58 6.96
C PHE A 47 -18.90 -0.34 8.47
N ILE A 48 -17.81 -0.50 9.25
CA ILE A 48 -17.80 -0.26 10.69
C ILE A 48 -17.90 1.26 10.93
N LYS A 49 -18.80 1.68 11.82
CA LYS A 49 -19.07 3.09 12.12
C LYS A 49 -17.80 3.89 12.44
N ASP A 50 -16.97 3.39 13.34
CA ASP A 50 -15.77 4.10 13.80
C ASP A 50 -14.71 4.19 12.70
N VAL A 51 -14.57 3.13 11.89
CA VAL A 51 -13.68 3.13 10.72
C VAL A 51 -14.18 4.11 9.66
N LYS A 52 -15.49 4.20 9.43
CA LYS A 52 -16.07 5.20 8.53
C LYS A 52 -15.74 6.64 8.98
N VAL A 53 -15.82 6.91 10.29
CA VAL A 53 -15.43 8.22 10.84
C VAL A 53 -13.95 8.50 10.63
N LEU A 54 -13.08 7.51 10.87
CA LEU A 54 -11.64 7.61 10.59
C LEU A 54 -11.40 7.94 9.11
N PHE A 55 -12.09 7.27 8.19
CA PHE A 55 -11.98 7.52 6.75
C PHE A 55 -12.53 8.90 6.33
N GLN A 56 -13.46 9.47 7.09
CA GLN A 56 -13.90 10.85 6.90
C GLN A 56 -12.83 11.86 7.33
N TYR A 57 -12.16 11.64 8.46
CA TYR A 57 -11.00 12.46 8.86
C TYR A 57 -9.87 12.38 7.85
N HIS A 58 -9.58 11.21 7.32
CA HIS A 58 -8.60 11.03 6.25
C HIS A 58 -8.98 11.82 4.99
N GLY A 59 -10.28 11.81 4.60
CA GLY A 59 -10.78 12.65 3.51
C GLY A 59 -10.68 14.16 3.80
N ALA A 60 -10.88 14.58 5.05
CA ALA A 60 -10.73 15.97 5.46
C ALA A 60 -9.27 16.43 5.37
N GLU A 61 -8.33 15.59 5.78
CA GLU A 61 -6.90 15.83 5.65
C GLU A 61 -6.50 16.06 4.18
N HIS A 62 -6.91 15.16 3.28
CA HIS A 62 -6.62 15.31 1.85
C HIS A 62 -7.17 16.61 1.27
N LYS A 63 -8.41 16.98 1.60
CA LYS A 63 -9.00 18.25 1.15
C LYS A 63 -8.23 19.47 1.67
N ALA A 64 -7.80 19.47 2.94
CA ALA A 64 -7.01 20.54 3.54
C ALA A 64 -5.62 20.67 2.89
N ILE A 65 -4.94 19.54 2.67
CA ILE A 65 -3.63 19.51 1.99
C ILE A 65 -3.75 20.03 0.56
N HIS A 66 -4.72 19.55 -0.21
CA HIS A 66 -4.96 20.07 -1.57
C HIS A 66 -5.22 21.59 -1.60
N CYS A 67 -5.99 22.10 -0.64
CA CYS A 67 -6.25 23.53 -0.52
C CYS A 67 -4.95 24.32 -0.30
N TYR A 68 -4.08 23.82 0.57
CA TYR A 68 -2.79 24.43 0.87
C TYR A 68 -1.83 24.36 -0.33
N GLU A 69 -1.69 23.20 -0.96
CA GLU A 69 -0.81 22.99 -2.11
C GLU A 69 -1.20 23.82 -3.33
N ASN A 70 -2.50 24.16 -3.46
CA ASN A 70 -3.00 25.08 -4.49
C ASN A 70 -2.91 26.55 -4.08
N GLY A 71 -2.22 26.89 -2.98
CA GLY A 71 -2.03 28.26 -2.53
C GLY A 71 -3.32 28.98 -2.11
N LYS A 72 -4.38 28.21 -1.77
CA LYS A 72 -5.65 28.79 -1.33
C LYS A 72 -5.66 28.97 0.19
N LYS A 73 -6.38 30.03 0.63
CA LYS A 73 -6.56 30.27 2.07
C LYS A 73 -7.25 29.07 2.72
N LEU A 74 -6.65 28.57 3.80
CA LEU A 74 -7.18 27.45 4.59
C LEU A 74 -8.42 27.90 5.38
N ASN A 75 -9.57 27.77 4.76
CA ASN A 75 -10.90 27.96 5.36
C ASN A 75 -11.87 26.91 4.80
N LEU A 76 -13.00 26.71 5.48
CA LEU A 76 -14.01 25.74 5.12
C LEU A 76 -14.54 25.91 3.68
N GLU A 77 -14.72 27.13 3.24
CA GLU A 77 -15.26 27.44 1.91
C GLU A 77 -14.35 26.93 0.80
N ASN A 78 -13.03 27.10 0.95
CA ASN A 78 -12.05 26.65 -0.02
C ASN A 78 -11.81 25.15 0.09
N VAL A 79 -11.57 24.63 1.31
CA VAL A 79 -11.27 23.21 1.56
C VAL A 79 -12.40 22.31 1.04
N LYS A 80 -13.65 22.70 1.20
CA LYS A 80 -14.81 21.94 0.71
C LYS A 80 -14.78 21.67 -0.80
N LYS A 81 -14.15 22.52 -1.59
CA LYS A 81 -14.10 22.43 -3.06
C LYS A 81 -13.14 21.36 -3.58
N PHE A 82 -12.24 20.87 -2.75
CA PHE A 82 -11.22 19.91 -3.15
C PHE A 82 -11.69 18.45 -3.01
N THR A 83 -10.98 17.54 -3.69
CA THR A 83 -11.24 16.11 -3.65
C THR A 83 -10.65 15.44 -2.40
N THR A 84 -11.22 14.30 -2.01
CA THR A 84 -10.70 13.43 -0.95
C THR A 84 -9.58 12.49 -1.44
N LEU A 85 -9.25 12.49 -2.73
CA LEU A 85 -8.20 11.63 -3.29
C LEU A 85 -6.91 12.44 -3.40
N HIS A 86 -5.78 11.88 -2.93
CA HIS A 86 -4.48 12.55 -2.98
C HIS A 86 -3.39 11.59 -3.49
N PRO A 87 -2.58 11.97 -4.51
CA PRO A 87 -1.61 11.06 -5.13
C PRO A 87 -0.50 10.61 -4.16
N ARG A 88 -0.09 11.44 -3.20
CA ARG A 88 0.96 11.17 -2.21
C ARG A 88 0.45 10.58 -0.90
N CYS A 89 -0.71 9.95 -0.90
CA CYS A 89 -1.29 9.36 0.29
C CYS A 89 -0.53 8.12 0.79
N GLY A 90 -0.42 7.96 2.11
CA GLY A 90 0.21 6.79 2.74
C GLY A 90 -0.47 5.45 2.40
N THR A 91 -1.79 5.44 2.13
CA THR A 91 -2.48 4.20 1.71
C THR A 91 -2.09 3.79 0.29
N SER A 92 -1.86 4.76 -0.62
CA SER A 92 -1.29 4.48 -1.95
C SER A 92 0.14 3.95 -1.84
N PHE A 93 0.96 4.55 -0.97
CA PHE A 93 2.31 4.08 -0.67
C PHE A 93 2.31 2.62 -0.20
N LEU A 94 1.43 2.27 0.75
CA LEU A 94 1.31 0.92 1.29
C LEU A 94 0.98 -0.10 0.19
N LEU A 95 0.08 0.23 -0.73
CA LEU A 95 -0.27 -0.66 -1.84
C LEU A 95 0.89 -0.83 -2.82
N ILE A 96 1.64 0.22 -3.12
CA ILE A 96 2.86 0.15 -3.95
C ILE A 96 3.91 -0.74 -3.26
N VAL A 97 4.11 -0.58 -1.94
CA VAL A 97 5.00 -1.46 -1.15
C VAL A 97 4.60 -2.92 -1.28
N PHE A 98 3.30 -3.25 -1.21
CA PHE A 98 2.83 -4.62 -1.42
C PHE A 98 3.18 -5.14 -2.81
N ILE A 99 2.89 -4.36 -3.86
CA ILE A 99 3.17 -4.77 -5.24
C ILE A 99 4.68 -4.99 -5.44
N VAL A 100 5.51 -4.04 -5.03
CA VAL A 100 6.98 -4.15 -5.15
C VAL A 100 7.50 -5.34 -4.33
N SER A 101 6.96 -5.56 -3.12
CA SER A 101 7.33 -6.72 -2.28
C SER A 101 7.05 -8.04 -2.98
N ILE A 102 5.92 -8.18 -3.66
CA ILE A 102 5.56 -9.42 -4.37
C ILE A 102 6.62 -9.70 -5.46
N PHE A 103 6.97 -8.69 -6.27
CA PHE A 103 7.98 -8.86 -7.29
C PHE A 103 9.36 -9.22 -6.72
N VAL A 104 9.83 -8.45 -5.74
CA VAL A 104 11.14 -8.68 -5.11
C VAL A 104 11.20 -10.06 -4.43
N PHE A 105 10.17 -10.40 -3.64
CA PHE A 105 10.16 -11.68 -2.91
C PHE A 105 9.90 -12.90 -3.81
N SER A 106 9.25 -12.72 -4.96
CA SER A 106 9.09 -13.80 -5.94
C SER A 106 10.40 -14.14 -6.65
N LEU A 107 11.26 -13.16 -6.87
CA LEU A 107 12.57 -13.35 -7.49
C LEU A 107 13.62 -13.91 -6.51
N LEU A 108 13.45 -13.65 -5.21
CA LEU A 108 14.45 -13.98 -4.19
C LEU A 108 14.89 -15.45 -4.17
N PRO A 109 14.00 -16.48 -4.20
CA PRO A 109 14.41 -17.87 -4.26
C PRO A 109 15.25 -18.18 -5.50
N SER A 110 14.89 -17.61 -6.65
CA SER A 110 15.62 -17.82 -7.90
C SER A 110 17.02 -17.20 -7.86
N ILE A 111 17.16 -16.03 -7.25
CA ILE A 111 18.46 -15.38 -7.04
C ILE A 111 19.33 -16.21 -6.10
N ILE A 112 18.76 -16.71 -4.99
CA ILE A 112 19.50 -17.55 -4.05
C ILE A 112 19.95 -18.85 -4.72
N MET A 113 19.08 -19.50 -5.52
CA MET A 113 19.44 -20.73 -6.26
C MET A 113 20.55 -20.50 -7.29
N PHE A 114 20.65 -19.32 -7.88
CA PHE A 114 21.74 -18.99 -8.79
C PHE A 114 23.12 -19.05 -8.09
N TYR A 115 23.20 -18.55 -6.83
CA TYR A 115 24.44 -18.59 -6.04
C TYR A 115 24.60 -19.87 -5.22
N TYR A 116 23.51 -20.54 -4.86
CA TYR A 116 23.47 -21.76 -4.07
C TYR A 116 22.49 -22.78 -4.69
N PRO A 117 22.94 -23.56 -5.70
CA PRO A 117 22.09 -24.50 -6.45
C PRO A 117 21.35 -25.54 -5.59
N ASN A 118 21.95 -25.93 -4.46
CA ASN A 118 21.37 -26.91 -3.54
C ASN A 118 20.33 -26.33 -2.57
N PHE A 119 19.93 -25.04 -2.72
CA PHE A 119 19.00 -24.38 -1.83
C PHE A 119 17.65 -25.13 -1.68
N LEU A 120 17.12 -25.70 -2.76
CA LEU A 120 15.87 -26.45 -2.73
C LEU A 120 16.00 -27.84 -2.04
N GLN A 121 17.21 -28.37 -1.90
CA GLN A 121 17.46 -29.62 -1.18
C GLN A 121 17.45 -29.44 0.34
N LEU A 122 17.54 -28.20 0.82
CA LEU A 122 17.39 -27.88 2.23
C LEU A 122 15.97 -28.23 2.71
N SER A 123 15.86 -28.61 3.97
CA SER A 123 14.56 -28.82 4.61
C SER A 123 13.70 -27.57 4.52
N HIS A 124 12.38 -27.72 4.50
CA HIS A 124 11.43 -26.61 4.46
C HIS A 124 11.72 -25.54 5.53
N TRP A 125 12.04 -25.95 6.75
CA TRP A 125 12.36 -25.05 7.86
C TRP A 125 13.70 -24.33 7.67
N ALA A 126 14.71 -24.99 7.13
CA ALA A 126 16.00 -24.35 6.83
C ALA A 126 15.85 -23.29 5.73
N ARG A 127 15.09 -23.58 4.67
CA ARG A 127 14.76 -22.57 3.62
C ARG A 127 14.06 -21.34 4.20
N LYS A 128 13.06 -21.54 5.07
CA LYS A 128 12.37 -20.43 5.75
C LYS A 128 13.29 -19.65 6.68
N GLY A 129 14.18 -20.34 7.39
CA GLY A 129 15.21 -19.74 8.25
C GLY A 129 16.17 -18.81 7.51
N VAL A 130 16.45 -19.10 6.23
CA VAL A 130 17.26 -18.22 5.36
C VAL A 130 16.40 -17.10 4.76
N LEU A 131 15.24 -17.42 4.19
CA LEU A 131 14.41 -16.45 3.49
C LEU A 131 13.80 -15.37 4.41
N PHE A 132 13.43 -15.74 5.64
CA PHE A 132 12.75 -14.83 6.55
C PHE A 132 13.62 -13.61 6.94
N PRO A 133 14.85 -13.77 7.45
CA PRO A 133 15.70 -12.61 7.78
C PRO A 133 16.08 -11.79 6.53
N VAL A 134 16.30 -12.42 5.38
CA VAL A 134 16.60 -11.71 4.14
C VAL A 134 15.40 -10.85 3.71
N ARG A 135 14.17 -11.37 3.82
CA ARG A 135 12.96 -10.58 3.53
C ARG A 135 12.82 -9.38 4.46
N ILE A 136 13.11 -9.53 5.76
CA ILE A 136 13.08 -8.42 6.72
C ILE A 136 14.12 -7.35 6.34
N LEU A 137 15.33 -7.77 6.01
CA LEU A 137 16.41 -6.85 5.62
C LEU A 137 16.08 -6.08 4.32
N LEU A 138 15.29 -6.67 3.43
CA LEU A 138 14.86 -6.03 2.19
C LEU A 138 13.70 -5.03 2.37
N ILE A 139 12.97 -5.05 3.48
CA ILE A 139 11.82 -4.14 3.71
C ILE A 139 12.21 -2.66 3.57
N PRO A 140 13.29 -2.14 4.17
CA PRO A 140 13.68 -0.75 3.99
C PRO A 140 14.00 -0.39 2.53
N VAL A 141 14.63 -1.30 1.80
CA VAL A 141 14.96 -1.12 0.38
C VAL A 141 13.69 -1.05 -0.47
N ILE A 142 12.74 -1.97 -0.23
CA ILE A 142 11.43 -2.00 -0.89
C ILE A 142 10.66 -0.71 -0.59
N ALA A 143 10.65 -0.27 0.67
CA ALA A 143 10.00 0.98 1.06
C ALA A 143 10.63 2.19 0.35
N GLY A 144 11.97 2.26 0.26
CA GLY A 144 12.67 3.32 -0.46
C GLY A 144 12.32 3.36 -1.96
N ILE A 145 12.33 2.20 -2.63
CA ILE A 145 11.94 2.08 -4.04
C ILE A 145 10.48 2.52 -4.21
N SER A 146 9.59 2.06 -3.36
CA SER A 146 8.15 2.39 -3.41
C SER A 146 7.90 3.87 -3.20
N TYR A 147 8.66 4.51 -2.32
CA TYR A 147 8.59 5.95 -2.09
C TYR A 147 9.03 6.75 -3.33
N GLU A 148 10.13 6.36 -3.97
CA GLU A 148 10.57 7.04 -5.21
C GLU A 148 9.56 6.83 -6.35
N ILE A 149 8.96 5.64 -6.49
CA ILE A 149 7.88 5.40 -7.45
C ILE A 149 6.71 6.35 -7.20
N LEU A 150 6.25 6.46 -5.95
CA LEU A 150 5.15 7.35 -5.57
C LEU A 150 5.46 8.82 -5.90
N LYS A 151 6.65 9.28 -5.52
CA LYS A 151 7.14 10.65 -5.73
C LYS A 151 7.27 11.01 -7.21
N ILE A 152 7.78 10.08 -8.03
CA ILE A 152 7.90 10.30 -9.49
C ILE A 152 6.52 10.31 -10.13
N SER A 153 5.61 9.42 -9.70
CA SER A 153 4.24 9.34 -10.20
C SER A 153 3.46 10.63 -9.93
N ASP A 154 3.66 11.25 -8.76
CA ASP A 154 3.07 12.55 -8.43
C ASP A 154 3.58 13.67 -9.35
N LYS A 155 4.90 13.72 -9.60
CA LYS A 155 5.49 14.75 -10.48
C LYS A 155 5.07 14.61 -11.95
N LYS A 156 4.80 13.38 -12.40
CA LYS A 156 4.50 13.06 -13.81
C LYS A 156 3.04 12.65 -14.04
N GLN A 157 2.10 13.29 -13.34
CA GLN A 157 0.67 12.96 -13.43
C GLN A 157 0.05 13.08 -14.84
N ASN A 158 0.69 13.79 -15.75
CA ASN A 158 0.23 13.89 -17.15
C ASN A 158 0.63 12.69 -18.02
N ASP A 159 1.62 11.90 -17.60
CA ASP A 159 2.10 10.71 -18.29
C ASP A 159 1.17 9.52 -18.02
N ILE A 160 0.78 8.80 -19.08
CA ILE A 160 -0.14 7.67 -18.99
C ILE A 160 0.41 6.53 -18.13
N LEU A 161 1.73 6.27 -18.19
CA LEU A 161 2.38 5.22 -17.41
C LEU A 161 2.27 5.52 -15.91
N PHE A 162 2.56 6.76 -15.50
CA PHE A 162 2.50 7.15 -14.10
C PHE A 162 1.06 7.26 -13.58
N LYS A 163 0.09 7.61 -14.45
CA LYS A 163 -1.34 7.48 -14.12
C LYS A 163 -1.72 6.04 -13.81
N LEU A 164 -1.27 5.07 -14.61
CA LEU A 164 -1.55 3.66 -14.39
C LEU A 164 -0.91 3.13 -13.10
N ILE A 165 0.32 3.57 -12.78
CA ILE A 165 1.00 3.21 -11.54
C ILE A 165 0.28 3.77 -10.30
N SER A 166 -0.25 4.99 -10.37
CA SER A 166 -0.98 5.63 -9.27
C SER A 166 -2.42 5.11 -9.12
N LEU A 167 -3.01 4.57 -10.19
CA LEU A 167 -4.42 4.16 -10.24
C LEU A 167 -4.82 3.18 -9.14
N PRO A 168 -4.07 2.09 -8.84
CA PRO A 168 -4.43 1.17 -7.78
C PRO A 168 -4.53 1.86 -6.40
N GLY A 169 -3.59 2.76 -6.10
CA GLY A 169 -3.60 3.55 -4.88
C GLY A 169 -4.81 4.49 -4.79
N LEU A 170 -5.12 5.19 -5.86
CA LEU A 170 -6.29 6.08 -5.92
C LEU A 170 -7.61 5.29 -5.82
N LEU A 171 -7.68 4.08 -6.39
CA LEU A 171 -8.84 3.19 -6.24
C LEU A 171 -9.01 2.73 -4.79
N LEU A 172 -7.91 2.38 -4.10
CA LEU A 172 -7.95 2.04 -2.68
C LEU A 172 -8.45 3.22 -1.83
N GLN A 173 -8.06 4.45 -2.16
CA GLN A 173 -8.52 5.64 -1.46
C GLN A 173 -10.03 5.87 -1.57
N LYS A 174 -10.71 5.44 -2.66
CA LYS A 174 -12.18 5.49 -2.73
C LYS A 174 -12.87 4.70 -1.61
N ILE A 175 -12.17 3.73 -1.04
CA ILE A 175 -12.64 2.95 0.12
C ILE A 175 -12.18 3.61 1.41
N THR A 176 -10.89 3.99 1.50
CA THR A 176 -10.21 4.46 2.72
C THR A 176 -10.32 5.97 2.96
N THR A 177 -10.95 6.72 2.06
CA THR A 177 -11.36 8.10 2.29
C THR A 177 -12.87 8.25 2.06
N LYS A 178 -13.51 9.06 2.89
CA LYS A 178 -14.94 9.38 2.78
C LYS A 178 -15.14 10.88 2.85
N GLU A 179 -16.27 11.35 2.31
CA GLU A 179 -16.63 12.76 2.37
C GLU A 179 -16.79 13.21 3.83
N PRO A 180 -16.00 14.18 4.29
CA PRO A 180 -16.00 14.67 5.66
C PRO A 180 -17.15 15.63 5.93
N ASN A 181 -17.60 15.70 7.19
CA ASN A 181 -18.47 16.76 7.65
C ASN A 181 -17.69 18.03 8.00
N LYS A 182 -18.43 19.11 8.29
CA LYS A 182 -17.84 20.41 8.63
C LYS A 182 -16.86 20.34 9.81
N LYS A 183 -17.24 19.67 10.90
CA LYS A 183 -16.38 19.55 12.09
C LYS A 183 -15.06 18.83 11.80
N GLN A 184 -15.11 17.79 10.98
CA GLN A 184 -13.90 17.04 10.58
C GLN A 184 -12.96 17.89 9.71
N MET A 185 -13.53 18.68 8.78
CA MET A 185 -12.75 19.64 8.00
C MET A 185 -12.13 20.75 8.87
N ASP A 186 -12.87 21.27 9.86
CA ASP A 186 -12.34 22.27 10.80
C ASP A 186 -11.13 21.72 11.58
N VAL A 187 -11.21 20.46 12.03
CA VAL A 187 -10.08 19.80 12.71
C VAL A 187 -8.87 19.70 11.79
N ALA A 188 -9.05 19.24 10.55
CA ALA A 188 -7.96 19.11 9.59
C ALA A 188 -7.32 20.48 9.26
N ILE A 189 -8.14 21.52 9.07
CA ILE A 189 -7.68 22.91 8.85
C ILE A 189 -6.86 23.40 10.05
N TYR A 190 -7.38 23.20 11.27
CA TYR A 190 -6.69 23.63 12.48
C TYR A 190 -5.33 22.93 12.64
N SER A 191 -5.30 21.60 12.46
CA SER A 191 -4.08 20.81 12.57
C SER A 191 -3.03 21.25 11.56
N LEU A 192 -3.42 21.46 10.30
CA LEU A 192 -2.50 21.89 9.26
C LEU A 192 -1.99 23.33 9.50
N LYS A 193 -2.86 24.26 9.91
CA LYS A 193 -2.43 25.61 10.27
C LYS A 193 -1.44 25.61 11.44
N ARG A 194 -1.68 24.77 12.44
CA ARG A 194 -0.79 24.68 13.61
C ARG A 194 0.58 24.12 13.22
N LEU A 195 0.62 23.16 12.31
CA LEU A 195 1.87 22.63 11.76
C LEU A 195 2.66 23.70 11.01
N LEU A 196 1.99 24.51 10.21
CA LEU A 196 2.62 25.57 9.40
C LEU A 196 3.12 26.76 10.24
N GLU A 197 2.53 27.01 11.41
CA GLU A 197 2.96 28.05 12.35
C GLU A 197 4.20 27.66 13.14
N ILE A 198 4.59 26.39 13.13
CA ILE A 198 5.77 25.86 13.83
C ILE A 198 7.01 25.87 12.92
N GLU A 199 6.82 25.92 11.60
CA GLU A 199 7.89 26.12 10.62
C GLU A 199 8.16 27.62 10.35
#